data_856ec4748f996258dc7e3a57a2b1a97f
#
_entry.id   856ec4748f996258dc7e3a57a2b1a97f
#
_cell.length_a   1.000
_cell.length_b   1.000
_cell.length_c   1.000
_cell.angle_alpha   90.00
_cell.angle_beta   90.00
_cell.angle_gamma   90.00
#
_symmetry.space_group_name_H-M   'P 1'
#
loop_
_entity.id
_entity.type
_entity.pdbx_description
1 polymer ?
#
loop_
_entity_poly.entity_id
_entity_poly.type
_entity_poly.pdbx_seq_one_letter_code
_entity_poly.pdbx_strand_id
1 'polypeptide(L)'
;MFNIRRIFFALTMASLIAAPILSAGRAEAAAATAEELNTDAHQALDRLYKLNPTAATIGKKAKAVLVFPDIVKAGLIFGGSYGEGVLLKGGAAVDYYNSITGSWGLQAGAQSYGYVVFLMNDKALHYLNRSEGWEIGVGPTVVLVDEGVAKNLSSTSLQDDAYAFIFSQQGLMAGISIEGTKISRIKK
;
A
#
# COMPACT_ATOMS: atom_id res chain seq x y z
N MET A 1 4.53 86.13 12.63
CA MET A 1 4.12 86.68 11.31
C MET A 1 3.98 85.59 10.30
N PHE A 2 2.78 85.60 9.72
CA PHE A 2 2.37 84.88 8.45
C PHE A 2 2.52 83.38 8.43
N ASN A 3 1.44 82.61 8.54
CA ASN A 3 0.32 82.32 7.61
C ASN A 3 0.72 81.63 6.31
N ILE A 4 0.15 80.51 6.02
CA ILE A 4 -0.95 80.24 5.08
C ILE A 4 -0.83 78.85 4.52
N ARG A 5 -1.79 78.01 4.89
CA ARG A 5 -2.90 77.46 4.07
C ARG A 5 -2.58 76.33 3.08
N ARG A 6 -3.18 75.20 3.42
CA ARG A 6 -4.07 74.39 2.53
C ARG A 6 -3.39 73.74 1.32
N ILE A 7 -3.55 72.48 1.09
CA ILE A 7 -4.75 71.91 0.48
C ILE A 7 -4.69 70.35 0.60
N PHE A 8 -5.84 69.79 0.90
CA PHE A 8 -6.24 68.43 0.77
C PHE A 8 -5.97 67.82 -0.60
N PHE A 9 -5.54 66.54 -0.67
CA PHE A 9 -6.17 65.61 -1.59
C PHE A 9 -6.00 64.19 -1.03
N ALA A 10 -7.13 63.71 -0.51
CA ALA A 10 -7.33 62.29 -0.22
C ALA A 10 -7.61 61.62 -1.57
N LEU A 11 -6.81 60.63 -1.91
CA LEU A 11 -7.18 59.67 -2.94
C LEU A 11 -7.04 58.27 -2.39
N THR A 12 -8.12 57.80 -1.81
CA THR A 12 -8.32 56.40 -1.45
C THR A 12 -8.47 55.60 -2.74
N MET A 13 -7.46 54.90 -3.16
CA MET A 13 -7.60 53.81 -4.11
C MET A 13 -7.65 52.48 -3.32
N ALA A 14 -8.87 52.06 -3.05
CA ALA A 14 -9.15 50.70 -2.61
C ALA A 14 -8.96 49.76 -3.81
N SER A 15 -7.76 49.20 -3.93
CA SER A 15 -7.51 48.09 -4.83
C SER A 15 -8.09 46.83 -4.22
N LEU A 16 -9.28 46.47 -4.67
CA LEU A 16 -9.87 45.16 -4.44
C LEU A 16 -9.01 44.12 -5.20
N ILE A 17 -8.05 43.54 -4.54
CA ILE A 17 -7.35 42.33 -5.04
C ILE A 17 -8.33 41.18 -4.80
N ALA A 18 -9.13 40.90 -5.85
CA ALA A 18 -9.84 39.62 -5.92
C ALA A 18 -8.80 38.50 -6.08
N ALA A 19 -8.44 37.90 -4.97
CA ALA A 19 -7.69 36.64 -4.99
C ALA A 19 -8.59 35.58 -5.66
N PRO A 20 -8.13 34.92 -6.74
CA PRO A 20 -8.83 33.74 -7.21
C PRO A 20 -8.80 32.72 -6.10
N ILE A 21 -9.93 32.36 -5.56
CA ILE A 21 -10.10 31.16 -4.75
C ILE A 21 -9.82 30.03 -5.71
N LEU A 22 -8.55 29.55 -5.72
CA LEU A 22 -8.24 28.22 -6.26
C LEU A 22 -9.06 27.27 -5.40
N SER A 23 -10.20 26.86 -5.91
CA SER A 23 -10.84 25.63 -5.49
C SER A 23 -9.88 24.51 -5.85
N ALA A 24 -8.96 24.22 -4.91
CA ALA A 24 -8.25 22.96 -4.92
C ALA A 24 -9.34 21.89 -4.80
N GLY A 25 -9.77 21.39 -5.96
CA GLY A 25 -10.59 20.20 -6.03
C GLY A 25 -9.85 19.16 -5.19
N ARG A 26 -10.45 18.78 -4.07
CA ARG A 26 -10.07 17.54 -3.40
C ARG A 26 -10.25 16.47 -4.48
N ALA A 27 -9.13 16.02 -5.04
CA ALA A 27 -9.07 14.72 -5.66
C ALA A 27 -9.26 13.76 -4.49
N GLU A 28 -10.51 13.46 -4.16
CA GLU A 28 -10.88 12.30 -3.40
C GLU A 28 -10.36 11.14 -4.26
N ALA A 29 -9.29 10.49 -3.83
CA ALA A 29 -8.84 9.28 -4.48
C ALA A 29 -10.01 8.30 -4.35
N ALA A 30 -10.80 8.19 -5.41
CA ALA A 30 -11.88 7.23 -5.46
C ALA A 30 -11.26 5.86 -5.22
N ALA A 31 -11.78 5.12 -4.25
CA ALA A 31 -11.34 3.75 -4.03
C ALA A 31 -11.52 2.97 -5.34
N ALA A 32 -10.50 2.22 -5.75
CA ALA A 32 -10.53 1.44 -6.98
C ALA A 32 -11.78 0.54 -7.01
N THR A 33 -12.41 0.40 -8.15
CA THR A 33 -13.51 -0.53 -8.33
C THR A 33 -13.01 -1.97 -8.18
N ALA A 34 -13.91 -2.92 -7.96
CA ALA A 34 -13.55 -4.34 -7.91
C ALA A 34 -12.86 -4.80 -9.22
N GLU A 35 -13.34 -4.33 -10.36
CA GLU A 35 -12.81 -4.71 -11.67
C GLU A 35 -11.40 -4.14 -11.92
N GLU A 36 -11.18 -2.87 -11.60
CA GLU A 36 -9.87 -2.23 -11.66
C GLU A 36 -8.88 -2.94 -10.74
N LEU A 37 -9.26 -3.17 -9.48
CA LEU A 37 -8.40 -3.84 -8.51
C LEU A 37 -8.06 -5.28 -8.92
N ASN A 38 -9.01 -6.02 -9.51
CA ASN A 38 -8.77 -7.35 -10.06
C ASN A 38 -7.74 -7.31 -11.20
N THR A 39 -7.91 -6.37 -12.12
CA THR A 39 -6.99 -6.18 -13.25
C THR A 39 -5.58 -5.86 -12.77
N ASP A 40 -5.47 -4.92 -11.84
CA ASP A 40 -4.18 -4.51 -11.27
C ASP A 40 -3.52 -5.64 -10.49
N ALA A 41 -4.29 -6.41 -9.72
CA ALA A 41 -3.78 -7.56 -8.98
C ALA A 41 -3.20 -8.65 -9.91
N HIS A 42 -3.89 -8.97 -11.01
CA HIS A 42 -3.37 -9.92 -11.99
C HIS A 42 -2.09 -9.41 -12.66
N GLN A 43 -2.07 -8.15 -13.10
CA GLN A 43 -0.89 -7.55 -13.71
C GLN A 43 0.30 -7.50 -12.73
N ALA A 44 0.04 -7.20 -11.46
CA ALA A 44 1.06 -7.17 -10.42
C ALA A 44 1.64 -8.56 -10.16
N LEU A 45 0.78 -9.58 -10.07
CA LEU A 45 1.19 -10.98 -9.87
C LEU A 45 2.01 -11.49 -11.07
N ASP A 46 1.57 -11.23 -12.29
CA ASP A 46 2.29 -11.59 -13.52
C ASP A 46 3.67 -10.93 -13.57
N ARG A 47 3.76 -9.66 -13.15
CA ARG A 47 5.02 -8.92 -13.06
C ARG A 47 5.96 -9.56 -12.05
N LEU A 48 5.45 -9.91 -10.85
CA LEU A 48 6.23 -10.63 -9.85
C LEU A 48 6.76 -11.96 -10.38
N TYR A 49 5.93 -12.75 -11.05
CA TYR A 49 6.33 -14.06 -11.59
C TYR A 49 7.42 -13.95 -12.67
N LYS A 50 7.38 -12.89 -13.49
CA LYS A 50 8.42 -12.62 -14.49
C LYS A 50 9.74 -12.20 -13.85
N LEU A 51 9.69 -11.44 -12.75
CA LEU A 51 10.88 -10.96 -12.06
C LEU A 51 11.47 -11.99 -11.09
N ASN A 52 10.64 -12.89 -10.55
CA ASN A 52 11.06 -13.84 -9.52
C ASN A 52 10.51 -15.25 -9.79
N PRO A 53 11.31 -16.14 -10.39
CA PRO A 53 10.91 -17.53 -10.66
C PRO A 53 10.55 -18.32 -9.39
N THR A 54 11.14 -17.96 -8.23
CA THR A 54 10.82 -18.60 -6.94
C THR A 54 9.38 -18.26 -6.54
N ALA A 55 8.93 -17.02 -6.73
CA ALA A 55 7.54 -16.64 -6.49
C ALA A 55 6.58 -17.44 -7.37
N ALA A 56 6.91 -17.66 -8.66
CA ALA A 56 6.10 -18.47 -9.55
C ALA A 56 6.02 -19.94 -9.10
N THR A 57 7.11 -20.49 -8.55
CA THR A 57 7.14 -21.85 -8.03
C THR A 57 6.30 -21.99 -6.76
N ILE A 58 6.37 -21.02 -5.84
CA ILE A 58 5.57 -20.99 -4.62
C ILE A 58 4.08 -20.79 -4.97
N GLY A 59 3.77 -19.89 -5.91
CA GLY A 59 2.40 -19.60 -6.33
C GLY A 59 1.66 -20.82 -6.87
N LYS A 60 2.35 -21.73 -7.56
CA LYS A 60 1.77 -22.99 -8.06
C LYS A 60 1.34 -23.95 -6.94
N LYS A 61 1.91 -23.80 -5.74
CA LYS A 61 1.63 -24.65 -4.57
C LYS A 61 0.72 -23.98 -3.56
N ALA A 62 0.55 -22.67 -3.65
CA ALA A 62 -0.29 -21.90 -2.73
C ALA A 62 -1.77 -22.27 -2.88
N LYS A 63 -2.47 -22.40 -1.75
CA LYS A 63 -3.92 -22.58 -1.73
C LYS A 63 -4.69 -21.33 -2.16
N ALA A 64 -4.12 -20.16 -1.87
CA ALA A 64 -4.61 -18.88 -2.34
C ALA A 64 -3.46 -17.86 -2.35
N VAL A 65 -3.64 -16.79 -3.11
CA VAL A 65 -2.66 -15.72 -3.28
C VAL A 65 -3.34 -14.39 -2.97
N LEU A 66 -2.86 -13.69 -1.96
CA LEU A 66 -3.33 -12.35 -1.62
C LEU A 66 -2.39 -11.32 -2.25
N VAL A 67 -2.92 -10.51 -3.15
CA VAL A 67 -2.14 -9.56 -3.96
C VAL A 67 -2.55 -8.14 -3.59
N PHE A 68 -1.59 -7.34 -3.17
CA PHE A 68 -1.70 -5.88 -3.02
C PHE A 68 -0.87 -5.24 -4.14
N PRO A 69 -1.52 -4.79 -5.23
CA PRO A 69 -0.80 -4.28 -6.40
C PRO A 69 -0.04 -3.00 -6.12
N ASP A 70 -0.57 -2.16 -5.24
CA ASP A 70 0.04 -0.90 -4.82
C ASP A 70 -0.27 -0.59 -3.36
N ILE A 71 0.77 -0.36 -2.59
CA ILE A 71 0.74 0.13 -1.22
C ILE A 71 1.41 1.49 -1.22
N VAL A 72 0.72 2.50 -0.75
CA VAL A 72 1.29 3.83 -0.53
C VAL A 72 1.71 3.96 0.93
N LYS A 73 2.97 4.29 1.14
CA LYS A 73 3.56 4.59 2.44
C LYS A 73 3.99 6.05 2.46
N ALA A 74 3.58 6.80 3.48
CA ALA A 74 3.98 8.18 3.67
C ALA A 74 4.19 8.49 5.15
N GLY A 75 5.08 9.44 5.45
CA GLY A 75 5.34 9.88 6.82
C GLY A 75 6.48 10.88 6.94
N LEU A 76 6.58 11.47 8.14
CA LEU A 76 7.69 12.32 8.56
C LEU A 76 8.35 11.74 9.83
N ILE A 77 7.73 11.94 11.00
CA ILE A 77 8.12 11.32 12.27
C ILE A 77 7.21 10.13 12.57
N PHE A 78 5.96 10.26 12.20
CA PHE A 78 4.96 9.20 12.19
C PHE A 78 4.61 8.92 10.74
N GLY A 79 4.50 7.67 10.39
CA GLY A 79 4.14 7.25 9.06
C GLY A 79 3.10 6.14 9.09
N GLY A 80 2.52 5.91 7.95
CA GLY A 80 1.60 4.79 7.73
C GLY A 80 1.64 4.33 6.30
N SER A 81 1.16 3.13 6.08
CA SER A 81 0.91 2.61 4.74
C SER A 81 -0.52 2.13 4.62
N TYR A 82 -1.05 2.27 3.43
CA TYR A 82 -2.37 1.80 3.05
C TYR A 82 -2.35 1.26 1.62
N GLY A 83 -3.09 0.20 1.39
CA GLY A 83 -3.42 -0.29 0.06
C GLY A 83 -4.53 -1.31 0.10
N GLU A 84 -5.13 -1.55 -1.05
CA GLU A 84 -6.19 -2.53 -1.25
C GLU A 84 -5.68 -3.70 -2.06
N GLY A 85 -6.22 -4.88 -1.81
CA GLY A 85 -5.75 -6.12 -2.44
C GLY A 85 -6.87 -7.12 -2.69
N VAL A 86 -6.53 -8.12 -3.46
CA VAL A 86 -7.42 -9.18 -3.92
C VAL A 86 -6.91 -10.53 -3.46
N LEU A 87 -7.80 -11.35 -2.91
CA LEU A 87 -7.55 -12.77 -2.69
C LEU A 87 -7.91 -13.54 -3.94
N LEU A 88 -6.90 -14.17 -4.54
CA LEU A 88 -7.05 -15.03 -5.70
C LEU A 88 -7.02 -16.51 -5.25
N LYS A 89 -8.00 -17.30 -5.70
CA LYS A 89 -8.04 -18.74 -5.50
C LYS A 89 -8.24 -19.43 -6.85
N GLY A 90 -7.27 -20.24 -7.24
CA GLY A 90 -7.27 -20.83 -8.58
C GLY A 90 -7.24 -19.79 -9.73
N GLY A 91 -6.69 -18.61 -9.47
CA GLY A 91 -6.66 -17.49 -10.41
C GLY A 91 -7.92 -16.62 -10.43
N ALA A 92 -8.99 -16.98 -9.73
CA ALA A 92 -10.21 -16.18 -9.65
C ALA A 92 -10.21 -15.30 -8.38
N ALA A 93 -10.69 -14.06 -8.50
CA ALA A 93 -10.90 -13.17 -7.36
C ALA A 93 -12.06 -13.69 -6.51
N VAL A 94 -11.82 -13.90 -5.21
CA VAL A 94 -12.84 -14.42 -4.27
C VAL A 94 -13.18 -13.45 -3.17
N ASP A 95 -12.27 -12.55 -2.81
CA ASP A 95 -12.46 -11.57 -1.74
C ASP A 95 -11.51 -10.39 -1.88
N TYR A 96 -11.82 -9.31 -1.14
CA TYR A 96 -11.04 -8.07 -1.14
C TYR A 96 -10.59 -7.73 0.28
N TYR A 97 -9.39 -7.17 0.39
CA TYR A 97 -8.76 -6.83 1.65
C TYR A 97 -8.08 -5.47 1.58
N ASN A 98 -7.96 -4.80 2.70
CA ASN A 98 -7.02 -3.70 2.85
C ASN A 98 -5.82 -4.13 3.70
N SER A 99 -4.75 -3.40 3.54
CA SER A 99 -3.51 -3.52 4.29
C SER A 99 -3.19 -2.18 4.92
N ILE A 100 -3.02 -2.16 6.23
CA ILE A 100 -2.73 -0.94 6.99
C ILE A 100 -1.56 -1.22 7.92
N THR A 101 -0.54 -0.35 7.88
CA THR A 101 0.60 -0.41 8.81
C THR A 101 0.84 0.95 9.40
N GLY A 102 1.05 1.01 10.71
CA GLY A 102 1.60 2.19 11.39
C GLY A 102 3.12 2.05 11.51
N SER A 103 3.86 3.13 11.35
CA SER A 103 5.31 3.14 11.53
C SER A 103 5.78 4.37 12.32
N TRP A 104 6.83 4.18 13.13
CA TRP A 104 7.51 5.22 13.91
C TRP A 104 8.93 5.39 13.39
N GLY A 105 9.41 6.62 13.33
CA GLY A 105 10.79 6.93 12.99
C GLY A 105 10.93 8.10 12.04
N LEU A 106 12.15 8.60 11.89
CA LEU A 106 12.50 9.64 10.91
C LEU A 106 12.41 9.05 9.50
N GLN A 107 11.23 9.08 8.92
CA GLN A 107 10.91 8.54 7.59
C GLN A 107 10.28 9.64 6.73
N ALA A 108 11.06 10.69 6.44
CA ALA A 108 10.56 11.76 5.57
C ALA A 108 10.43 11.26 4.13
N GLY A 109 9.22 11.24 3.60
CA GLY A 109 8.98 10.92 2.20
C GLY A 109 7.71 10.14 1.95
N ALA A 110 7.56 9.77 0.67
CA ALA A 110 6.52 8.87 0.20
C ALA A 110 7.16 7.74 -0.62
N GLN A 111 6.59 6.57 -0.53
CA GLN A 111 7.01 5.37 -1.26
C GLN A 111 5.80 4.59 -1.68
N SER A 112 5.87 3.96 -2.85
CA SER A 112 4.92 2.93 -3.24
C SER A 112 5.62 1.60 -3.50
N TYR A 113 4.90 0.52 -3.28
CA TYR A 113 5.36 -0.84 -3.54
C TYR A 113 4.18 -1.79 -3.64
N GLY A 114 4.35 -2.88 -4.36
CA GLY A 114 3.43 -4.00 -4.31
C GLY A 114 3.93 -5.09 -3.35
N TYR A 115 3.02 -5.87 -2.78
CA TYR A 115 3.40 -7.11 -2.15
C TYR A 115 2.36 -8.21 -2.35
N VAL A 116 2.84 -9.45 -2.31
CA VAL A 116 2.02 -10.65 -2.48
C VAL A 116 2.28 -11.59 -1.31
N VAL A 117 1.21 -12.16 -0.76
CA VAL A 117 1.27 -13.20 0.27
C VAL A 117 0.71 -14.49 -0.30
N PHE A 118 1.55 -15.50 -0.43
CA PHE A 118 1.19 -16.85 -0.82
C PHE A 118 0.76 -17.64 0.41
N LEU A 119 -0.51 -18.00 0.51
CA LEU A 119 -1.09 -18.76 1.62
C LEU A 119 -0.98 -20.25 1.33
N MET A 120 -0.12 -20.93 2.07
CA MET A 120 0.26 -22.32 1.75
C MET A 120 -0.71 -23.36 2.31
N ASN A 121 -1.45 -23.03 3.37
CA ASN A 121 -2.30 -23.97 4.09
C ASN A 121 -3.60 -23.33 4.60
N ASP A 122 -4.49 -24.16 5.16
CA ASP A 122 -5.80 -23.73 5.65
C ASP A 122 -5.68 -22.87 6.91
N LYS A 123 -4.61 -23.03 7.70
CA LYS A 123 -4.35 -22.20 8.88
C LYS A 123 -4.20 -20.73 8.48
N ALA A 124 -3.37 -20.44 7.47
CA ALA A 124 -3.19 -19.08 6.96
C ALA A 124 -4.50 -18.50 6.39
N LEU A 125 -5.25 -19.29 5.61
CA LEU A 125 -6.57 -18.89 5.10
C LEU A 125 -7.56 -18.61 6.22
N HIS A 126 -7.59 -19.43 7.27
CA HIS A 126 -8.48 -19.25 8.41
C HIS A 126 -8.20 -17.93 9.14
N TYR A 127 -6.92 -17.61 9.36
CA TYR A 127 -6.53 -16.35 9.99
C TYR A 127 -6.88 -15.13 9.15
N LEU A 128 -6.71 -15.19 7.84
CA LEU A 128 -7.11 -14.12 6.93
C LEU A 128 -8.63 -13.84 6.99
N ASN A 129 -9.44 -14.90 7.17
CA ASN A 129 -10.89 -14.79 7.20
C ASN A 129 -11.49 -14.43 8.57
N ARG A 130 -10.67 -14.20 9.60
CA ARG A 130 -11.17 -13.79 10.93
C ARG A 130 -11.79 -12.40 10.86
N SER A 131 -12.83 -12.19 11.65
CA SER A 131 -13.57 -10.91 11.71
C SER A 131 -12.70 -9.74 12.17
N GLU A 132 -11.71 -10.02 13.06
CA GLU A 132 -10.75 -9.01 13.53
C GLU A 132 -9.66 -8.73 12.50
N GLY A 133 -9.62 -9.47 11.38
CA GLY A 133 -8.53 -9.45 10.41
C GLY A 133 -7.28 -10.20 10.90
N TRP A 134 -6.24 -10.15 10.09
CA TRP A 134 -4.95 -10.77 10.38
C TRP A 134 -3.85 -9.72 10.55
N GLU A 135 -3.18 -9.75 11.70
CA GLU A 135 -1.96 -8.97 11.94
C GLU A 135 -0.76 -9.86 11.62
N ILE A 136 0.04 -9.45 10.63
CA ILE A 136 1.24 -10.20 10.23
C ILE A 136 2.25 -10.16 11.38
N GLY A 137 2.75 -11.34 11.76
CA GLY A 137 3.57 -11.55 12.96
C GLY A 137 2.79 -12.20 14.11
N VAL A 138 1.45 -12.31 13.98
CA VAL A 138 0.60 -12.99 14.96
C VAL A 138 -0.09 -14.20 14.29
N GLY A 139 0.10 -15.37 14.86
CA GLY A 139 -0.54 -16.61 14.40
C GLY A 139 0.28 -17.38 13.35
N PRO A 140 -0.14 -17.45 12.08
CA PRO A 140 0.59 -18.13 11.03
C PRO A 140 1.96 -17.52 10.77
N THR A 141 2.95 -18.37 10.51
CA THR A 141 4.29 -17.93 10.12
C THR A 141 4.23 -17.30 8.72
N VAL A 142 4.78 -16.10 8.59
CA VAL A 142 4.97 -15.43 7.29
C VAL A 142 6.45 -15.18 7.07
N VAL A 143 6.99 -15.77 6.01
CA VAL A 143 8.38 -15.57 5.62
C VAL A 143 8.45 -14.51 4.54
N LEU A 144 9.15 -13.39 4.82
CA LEU A 144 9.46 -12.41 3.79
C LEU A 144 10.62 -12.94 2.93
N VAL A 145 10.35 -13.13 1.65
CA VAL A 145 11.30 -13.69 0.71
C VAL A 145 12.04 -12.57 0.00
N ASP A 146 13.29 -12.38 0.37
CA ASP A 146 14.30 -11.59 -0.34
C ASP A 146 15.18 -12.48 -1.23
N GLU A 147 16.18 -11.91 -1.88
CA GLU A 147 17.12 -12.66 -2.73
C GLU A 147 17.91 -13.72 -1.95
N GLY A 148 18.24 -13.46 -0.68
CA GLY A 148 18.98 -14.38 0.19
C GLY A 148 18.13 -15.59 0.56
N VAL A 149 16.91 -15.34 1.00
CA VAL A 149 15.94 -16.38 1.35
C VAL A 149 15.54 -17.18 0.10
N ALA A 150 15.30 -16.50 -1.04
CA ALA A 150 14.90 -17.13 -2.29
C ALA A 150 15.88 -18.19 -2.78
N LYS A 151 17.19 -17.97 -2.59
CA LYS A 151 18.26 -18.95 -2.97
C LYS A 151 18.18 -20.25 -2.19
N ASN A 152 17.67 -20.22 -0.96
CA ASN A 152 17.58 -21.37 -0.06
C ASN A 152 16.20 -22.05 -0.11
N LEU A 153 15.21 -21.44 -0.77
CA LEU A 153 13.90 -22.05 -0.92
C LEU A 153 13.89 -23.07 -2.06
N SER A 154 13.51 -24.27 -1.71
CA SER A 154 13.25 -25.35 -2.66
C SER A 154 11.82 -25.87 -2.50
N SER A 155 11.37 -26.67 -3.43
CA SER A 155 10.04 -27.27 -3.34
C SER A 155 9.85 -28.18 -2.11
N THR A 156 10.93 -28.64 -1.50
CA THR A 156 10.93 -29.49 -0.30
C THR A 156 11.10 -28.70 1.00
N SER A 157 11.55 -27.44 0.92
CA SER A 157 11.76 -26.57 2.10
C SER A 157 10.59 -25.62 2.38
N LEU A 158 9.50 -25.66 1.60
CA LEU A 158 8.31 -24.84 1.81
C LEU A 158 7.44 -25.41 2.94
N GLN A 159 7.78 -25.09 4.18
CA GLN A 159 7.11 -25.61 5.39
C GLN A 159 6.33 -24.53 6.17
N ASP A 160 6.53 -23.26 5.84
CA ASP A 160 5.86 -22.16 6.51
C ASP A 160 4.41 -21.99 6.05
N ASP A 161 3.62 -21.30 6.88
CA ASP A 161 2.19 -21.09 6.61
C ASP A 161 1.95 -20.13 5.44
N ALA A 162 2.85 -19.14 5.26
CA ALA A 162 2.79 -18.18 4.17
C ALA A 162 4.17 -17.64 3.77
N TYR A 163 4.28 -17.20 2.52
CA TYR A 163 5.46 -16.53 1.96
C TYR A 163 5.05 -15.20 1.36
N ALA A 164 5.79 -14.13 1.69
CA ALA A 164 5.52 -12.80 1.21
C ALA A 164 6.67 -12.27 0.33
N PHE A 165 6.32 -11.61 -0.76
CA PHE A 165 7.27 -10.96 -1.67
C PHE A 165 6.90 -9.50 -1.81
N ILE A 166 7.88 -8.61 -1.69
CA ILE A 166 7.76 -7.19 -1.98
C ILE A 166 8.39 -6.92 -3.34
N PHE A 167 7.75 -6.13 -4.16
CA PHE A 167 8.21 -5.83 -5.53
C PHE A 167 7.81 -4.42 -5.96
N SER A 168 8.36 -3.96 -7.08
CA SER A 168 8.05 -2.66 -7.70
C SER A 168 8.18 -1.45 -6.76
N GLN A 169 9.21 -1.46 -5.92
CA GLN A 169 9.46 -0.34 -5.00
C GLN A 169 9.81 0.94 -5.76
N GLN A 170 9.13 2.04 -5.42
CA GLN A 170 9.38 3.37 -5.95
C GLN A 170 9.39 4.38 -4.79
N GLY A 171 10.30 5.37 -4.85
CA GLY A 171 10.45 6.40 -3.82
C GLY A 171 11.76 6.31 -3.04
N LEU A 172 11.95 7.20 -2.07
CA LEU A 172 13.24 7.42 -1.40
C LEU A 172 13.36 6.76 -0.01
N MET A 173 12.36 5.98 0.43
CA MET A 173 12.41 5.34 1.75
C MET A 173 13.14 4.00 1.66
N ALA A 174 14.10 3.78 2.55
CA ALA A 174 14.79 2.52 2.70
C ALA A 174 14.05 1.61 3.70
N GLY A 175 14.06 0.30 3.42
CA GLY A 175 13.53 -0.72 4.33
C GLY A 175 12.02 -0.81 4.39
N ILE A 176 11.46 -1.83 3.77
CA ILE A 176 10.05 -2.18 3.89
C ILE A 176 9.96 -3.42 4.79
N SER A 177 9.14 -3.32 5.82
CA SER A 177 8.68 -4.46 6.62
C SER A 177 7.18 -4.57 6.51
N ILE A 178 6.69 -5.78 6.49
CA ILE A 178 5.26 -6.09 6.56
C ILE A 178 4.83 -6.53 7.96
N GLU A 179 5.76 -6.67 8.90
CA GLU A 179 5.44 -6.99 10.30
C GLU A 179 4.56 -5.91 10.92
N GLY A 180 3.60 -6.30 11.73
CA GLY A 180 2.62 -5.40 12.33
C GLY A 180 1.60 -4.85 11.31
N THR A 181 1.61 -5.34 10.06
CA THR A 181 0.59 -4.99 9.08
C THR A 181 -0.73 -5.65 9.44
N LYS A 182 -1.77 -4.84 9.55
CA LYS A 182 -3.15 -5.30 9.71
C LYS A 182 -3.80 -5.49 8.35
N ILE A 183 -4.20 -6.70 8.07
CA ILE A 183 -4.96 -7.08 6.87
C ILE A 183 -6.41 -7.32 7.28
N SER A 184 -7.35 -6.61 6.68
CA SER A 184 -8.77 -6.72 7.00
C SER A 184 -9.62 -6.84 5.75
N ARG A 185 -10.68 -7.64 5.81
CA ARG A 185 -11.62 -7.80 4.70
C ARG A 185 -12.39 -6.51 4.45
N ILE A 186 -12.56 -6.16 3.20
CA ILE A 186 -13.38 -5.02 2.74
C ILE A 186 -14.44 -5.50 1.76
N LYS A 187 -15.48 -4.68 1.57
CA LYS A 187 -16.51 -4.91 0.54
C LYS A 187 -16.18 -4.08 -0.68
N LYS A 188 -16.28 -4.68 -1.86
CA LYS A 188 -16.15 -4.06 -3.17
C LYS A 188 -17.39 -4.32 -4.03
#